data_dc670528600e2ad759db76229ce014f2
#
_entry.id   dc670528600e2ad759db76229ce014f2
#
_cell.length_a   1.000
_cell.length_b   1.000
_cell.length_c   1.000
_cell.angle_alpha   90.00
_cell.angle_beta   90.00
_cell.angle_gamma   90.00
#
_symmetry.space_group_name_H-M   'P 1'
#
loop_
_entity.id
_entity.type
_entity.pdbx_description
1 polymer ?
#
loop_
_entity_poly.entity_id
_entity_poly.type
_entity_poly.pdbx_seq_one_letter_code
_entity_poly.pdbx_strand_id
1 'polypeptide(L)'
;IIGPDKIGKMATIMSDGLFTGIDLAAIAKIGVFLAAIYGLSALFGFIQHYIMAVVTLKMSYRMRGELSEKINRVPQKYFNTTSQGDILSRITNDVSTLQQGLTNSLPTIISAATQFVGCLIMMFVTEWRMALVALCITLLGMVLIVAIMSKSQRYFTARQKSLGELNGYVEEMYSGHEVVRISRAVDKVLDHFDGLNAAVYDANWRSQFLSGVMQPLMNVIGNLSYVAVCVFGSVLAINGTIEFGVIVSFILYVRLFTTPLTQIAQGMTNLQTASASAHRIFDFLESEELGDESDKTEKLDAVRGAVMFDHVRFSYPDSPDKIIIKDFS
;
A
#
# COMPACT_ATOMS: atom_id res chain seq x y z
N ILE A 1 -23.05 7.07 4.48
CA ILE A 1 -24.01 6.29 3.65
C ILE A 1 -25.41 6.88 3.72
N ILE A 2 -25.96 7.18 4.90
CA ILE A 2 -27.31 7.76 5.11
C ILE A 2 -27.35 9.26 4.77
N GLY A 3 -26.22 9.96 4.84
CA GLY A 3 -26.12 11.41 4.62
C GLY A 3 -26.77 11.90 3.32
N PRO A 4 -26.43 11.33 2.15
CA PRO A 4 -27.01 11.75 0.87
C PRO A 4 -28.53 11.69 0.82
N ASP A 5 -29.15 10.61 1.33
CA ASP A 5 -30.62 10.49 1.41
C ASP A 5 -31.24 11.63 2.23
N LYS A 6 -30.66 11.92 3.39
CA LYS A 6 -31.16 12.99 4.27
C LYS A 6 -30.95 14.39 3.68
N ILE A 7 -29.82 14.62 3.00
CA ILE A 7 -29.57 15.87 2.29
C ILE A 7 -30.55 16.02 1.11
N GLY A 8 -30.83 14.92 0.39
CA GLY A 8 -31.87 14.93 -0.64
C GLY A 8 -33.26 15.29 -0.10
N LYS A 9 -33.65 14.72 1.06
CA LYS A 9 -34.93 15.09 1.71
C LYS A 9 -34.96 16.58 2.12
N MET A 10 -33.85 17.13 2.58
CA MET A 10 -33.75 18.57 2.83
C MET A 10 -33.95 19.37 1.53
N ALA A 11 -33.35 18.93 0.42
CA ALA A 11 -33.50 19.57 -0.87
C ALA A 11 -34.97 19.51 -1.39
N THR A 12 -35.68 18.39 -1.19
CA THR A 12 -37.11 18.29 -1.50
C THR A 12 -37.93 19.30 -0.67
N ILE A 13 -37.73 19.35 0.67
CA ILE A 13 -38.44 20.32 1.54
C ILE A 13 -38.18 21.76 1.10
N MET A 14 -36.96 22.07 0.68
CA MET A 14 -36.63 23.40 0.16
C MET A 14 -37.31 23.68 -1.18
N SER A 15 -37.34 22.72 -2.09
CA SER A 15 -37.97 22.83 -3.41
C SER A 15 -39.46 23.03 -3.28
N ASP A 16 -40.16 22.22 -2.47
CA ASP A 16 -41.61 22.28 -2.27
C ASP A 16 -42.03 23.54 -1.53
N GLY A 17 -41.19 24.02 -0.61
CA GLY A 17 -41.39 25.24 0.15
C GLY A 17 -41.12 26.54 -0.61
N LEU A 18 -40.61 26.49 -1.83
CA LEU A 18 -40.19 27.69 -2.58
C LEU A 18 -41.36 28.67 -2.82
N PHE A 19 -42.60 28.16 -2.97
CA PHE A 19 -43.82 28.96 -3.22
C PHE A 19 -44.76 28.99 -2.02
N THR A 20 -44.63 28.07 -1.06
CA THR A 20 -45.56 27.90 0.07
C THR A 20 -44.97 28.30 1.43
N GLY A 21 -43.66 28.53 1.47
CA GLY A 21 -42.89 28.78 2.69
C GLY A 21 -42.07 27.56 3.08
N ILE A 22 -40.78 27.78 3.37
CA ILE A 22 -39.82 26.72 3.70
C ILE A 22 -40.01 26.31 5.16
N ASP A 23 -40.20 25.02 5.44
CA ASP A 23 -40.24 24.47 6.78
C ASP A 23 -38.80 24.37 7.37
N LEU A 24 -38.37 25.48 7.98
CA LEU A 24 -37.05 25.57 8.64
C LEU A 24 -36.94 24.60 9.82
N ALA A 25 -38.07 24.26 10.48
CA ALA A 25 -38.01 23.35 11.64
C ALA A 25 -37.72 21.91 11.20
N ALA A 26 -38.32 21.46 10.10
CA ALA A 26 -38.03 20.16 9.51
C ALA A 26 -36.56 20.06 9.03
N ILE A 27 -36.05 21.10 8.36
CA ILE A 27 -34.66 21.17 7.91
C ILE A 27 -33.69 21.13 9.11
N ALA A 28 -33.98 21.93 10.15
CA ALA A 28 -33.14 21.96 11.36
C ALA A 28 -33.11 20.58 12.05
N LYS A 29 -34.22 19.88 12.13
CA LYS A 29 -34.29 18.51 12.70
C LYS A 29 -33.42 17.52 11.93
N ILE A 30 -33.45 17.56 10.60
CA ILE A 30 -32.58 16.71 9.77
C ILE A 30 -31.12 17.12 9.95
N GLY A 31 -30.82 18.42 10.03
CA GLY A 31 -29.47 18.94 10.25
C GLY A 31 -28.87 18.46 11.57
N VAL A 32 -29.63 18.54 12.67
CA VAL A 32 -29.21 18.03 13.99
C VAL A 32 -28.98 16.51 13.95
N PHE A 33 -29.87 15.77 13.31
CA PHE A 33 -29.71 14.31 13.12
C PHE A 33 -28.44 13.98 12.35
N LEU A 34 -28.15 14.67 11.25
CA LEU A 34 -26.92 14.49 10.48
C LEU A 34 -25.68 14.85 11.30
N ALA A 35 -25.72 15.95 12.04
CA ALA A 35 -24.62 16.35 12.91
C ALA A 35 -24.33 15.29 13.98
N ALA A 36 -25.37 14.70 14.57
CA ALA A 36 -25.22 13.62 15.54
C ALA A 36 -24.60 12.36 14.92
N ILE A 37 -25.08 11.95 13.73
CA ILE A 37 -24.52 10.77 13.01
C ILE A 37 -23.07 11.01 12.60
N TYR A 38 -22.73 12.19 12.08
CA TYR A 38 -21.35 12.49 11.70
C TYR A 38 -20.44 12.60 12.91
N GLY A 39 -20.92 13.16 14.04
CA GLY A 39 -20.19 13.17 15.31
C GLY A 39 -19.92 11.76 15.82
N LEU A 40 -20.93 10.87 15.77
CA LEU A 40 -20.77 9.47 16.15
C LEU A 40 -19.81 8.72 15.20
N SER A 41 -19.89 8.98 13.91
CA SER A 41 -18.95 8.43 12.92
C SER A 41 -17.50 8.86 13.17
N ALA A 42 -17.29 10.13 13.50
CA ALA A 42 -15.97 10.65 13.85
C ALA A 42 -15.42 9.98 15.13
N LEU A 43 -16.27 9.78 16.13
CA LEU A 43 -15.90 9.09 17.36
C LEU A 43 -15.49 7.63 17.09
N PHE A 44 -16.29 6.89 16.32
CA PHE A 44 -15.94 5.51 15.96
C PHE A 44 -14.68 5.45 15.10
N GLY A 45 -14.48 6.38 14.17
CA GLY A 45 -13.26 6.49 13.40
C GLY A 45 -12.03 6.74 14.27
N PHE A 46 -12.14 7.64 15.25
CA PHE A 46 -11.07 7.87 16.23
C PHE A 46 -10.75 6.61 17.03
N ILE A 47 -11.76 5.92 17.55
CA ILE A 47 -11.60 4.68 18.32
C ILE A 47 -10.93 3.60 17.45
N GLN A 48 -11.37 3.43 16.20
CA GLN A 48 -10.79 2.48 15.25
C GLN A 48 -9.30 2.75 15.02
N HIS A 49 -8.92 3.99 14.71
CA HIS A 49 -7.53 4.36 14.50
C HIS A 49 -6.68 4.21 15.77
N TYR A 50 -7.24 4.58 16.93
CA TYR A 50 -6.55 4.40 18.20
C TYR A 50 -6.27 2.92 18.52
N ILE A 51 -7.28 2.05 18.37
CA ILE A 51 -7.11 0.60 18.59
C ILE A 51 -6.07 0.03 17.62
N MET A 52 -6.15 0.38 16.32
CA MET A 52 -5.19 -0.10 15.33
C MET A 52 -3.77 0.36 15.65
N ALA A 53 -3.57 1.61 16.03
CA ALA A 53 -2.26 2.12 16.41
C ALA A 53 -1.69 1.35 17.62
N VAL A 54 -2.48 1.14 18.67
CA VAL A 54 -2.03 0.40 19.87
C VAL A 54 -1.70 -1.06 19.54
N VAL A 55 -2.55 -1.74 18.77
CA VAL A 55 -2.35 -3.16 18.41
C VAL A 55 -1.10 -3.33 17.55
N THR A 56 -0.95 -2.51 16.50
CA THR A 56 0.19 -2.63 15.59
C THR A 56 1.51 -2.19 16.23
N LEU A 57 1.50 -1.22 17.13
CA LEU A 57 2.69 -0.85 17.92
C LEU A 57 3.12 -1.96 18.87
N LYS A 58 2.17 -2.60 19.57
CA LYS A 58 2.48 -3.76 20.44
C LYS A 58 3.02 -4.93 19.63
N MET A 59 2.43 -5.20 18.46
CA MET A 59 2.92 -6.23 17.53
C MET A 59 4.36 -5.92 17.09
N SER A 60 4.63 -4.68 16.64
CA SER A 60 5.97 -4.25 16.23
C SER A 60 7.00 -4.38 17.35
N TYR A 61 6.64 -3.98 18.59
CA TYR A 61 7.48 -4.13 19.76
C TYR A 61 7.85 -5.60 20.02
N ARG A 62 6.83 -6.49 20.00
CA ARG A 62 7.01 -7.91 20.23
C ARG A 62 7.89 -8.55 19.13
N MET A 63 7.60 -8.27 17.86
CA MET A 63 8.37 -8.79 16.73
C MET A 63 9.84 -8.38 16.77
N ARG A 64 10.12 -7.12 17.13
CA ARG A 64 11.51 -6.67 17.30
C ARG A 64 12.23 -7.39 18.45
N GLY A 65 11.51 -7.68 19.53
CA GLY A 65 12.04 -8.48 20.64
C GLY A 65 12.38 -9.90 20.17
N GLU A 66 11.43 -10.59 19.52
CA GLU A 66 11.62 -11.95 19.00
C GLU A 66 12.77 -12.02 17.97
N LEU A 67 12.86 -11.04 17.06
CA LEU A 67 13.95 -10.95 16.10
C LEU A 67 15.31 -10.73 16.79
N SER A 68 15.35 -9.87 17.81
CA SER A 68 16.59 -9.62 18.59
C SER A 68 17.04 -10.85 19.37
N GLU A 69 16.12 -11.62 19.95
CA GLU A 69 16.43 -12.87 20.59
C GLU A 69 16.92 -13.92 19.59
N LYS A 70 16.26 -14.00 18.43
CA LYS A 70 16.59 -14.93 17.35
C LYS A 70 18.01 -14.73 16.84
N ILE A 71 18.49 -13.48 16.74
CA ILE A 71 19.88 -13.19 16.34
C ILE A 71 20.90 -13.95 17.21
N ASN A 72 20.64 -14.06 18.52
CA ASN A 72 21.55 -14.74 19.43
C ASN A 72 21.44 -16.29 19.41
N ARG A 73 20.40 -16.83 18.74
CA ARG A 73 20.15 -18.26 18.64
C ARG A 73 20.50 -18.86 17.29
N VAL A 74 20.72 -18.03 16.28
CA VAL A 74 21.03 -18.49 14.92
C VAL A 74 22.49 -18.93 14.82
N PRO A 75 22.81 -20.07 14.14
CA PRO A 75 24.18 -20.54 13.93
C PRO A 75 25.03 -19.54 13.15
N GLN A 76 26.34 -19.50 13.43
CA GLN A 76 27.30 -18.65 12.72
C GLN A 76 27.26 -18.85 11.19
N LYS A 77 26.92 -20.05 10.71
CA LYS A 77 26.72 -20.37 9.30
C LYS A 77 25.74 -19.43 8.61
N TYR A 78 24.65 -19.08 9.28
CA TYR A 78 23.63 -18.16 8.74
C TYR A 78 24.21 -16.79 8.42
N PHE A 79 25.07 -16.25 9.31
CA PHE A 79 25.72 -14.95 9.11
C PHE A 79 26.78 -14.95 8.01
N ASN A 80 27.29 -16.14 7.64
CA ASN A 80 28.23 -16.26 6.53
C ASN A 80 27.52 -16.19 5.17
N THR A 81 26.20 -16.55 5.12
CA THR A 81 25.40 -16.57 3.89
C THR A 81 24.50 -15.35 3.75
N THR A 82 24.21 -14.66 4.85
CA THR A 82 23.29 -13.51 4.87
C THR A 82 24.05 -12.26 5.33
N SER A 83 23.89 -11.14 4.61
CA SER A 83 24.56 -9.90 4.98
C SER A 83 24.00 -9.33 6.29
N GLN A 84 24.87 -8.74 7.11
CA GLN A 84 24.45 -8.06 8.35
C GLN A 84 23.43 -6.94 8.08
N GLY A 85 23.57 -6.24 6.94
CA GLY A 85 22.63 -5.21 6.51
C GLY A 85 21.22 -5.74 6.24
N ASP A 86 21.11 -6.96 5.68
CA ASP A 86 19.80 -7.59 5.44
C ASP A 86 19.10 -7.93 6.76
N ILE A 87 19.82 -8.48 7.73
CA ILE A 87 19.27 -8.80 9.05
C ILE A 87 18.80 -7.54 9.77
N LEU A 88 19.64 -6.48 9.75
CA LEU A 88 19.27 -5.20 10.35
C LEU A 88 18.05 -4.57 9.65
N SER A 89 17.97 -4.71 8.32
CA SER A 89 16.83 -4.22 7.55
C SER A 89 15.52 -4.93 7.93
N ARG A 90 15.56 -6.23 8.25
CA ARG A 90 14.38 -6.98 8.73
C ARG A 90 13.84 -6.42 10.05
N ILE A 91 14.73 -6.10 10.99
CA ILE A 91 14.34 -5.55 12.30
C ILE A 91 13.82 -4.12 12.20
N THR A 92 14.44 -3.31 11.35
CA THR A 92 14.13 -1.88 11.26
C THR A 92 13.07 -1.59 10.21
N ASN A 93 13.35 -1.93 8.95
CA ASN A 93 12.52 -1.54 7.81
C ASN A 93 11.32 -2.46 7.63
N ASP A 94 11.52 -3.79 7.67
CA ASP A 94 10.43 -4.73 7.40
C ASP A 94 9.38 -4.70 8.50
N VAL A 95 9.78 -4.67 9.77
CA VAL A 95 8.83 -4.52 10.88
C VAL A 95 8.07 -3.20 10.80
N SER A 96 8.74 -2.11 10.41
CA SER A 96 8.09 -0.80 10.23
C SER A 96 7.13 -0.80 9.04
N THR A 97 7.50 -1.41 7.93
CA THR A 97 6.66 -1.55 6.72
C THR A 97 5.42 -2.38 7.01
N LEU A 98 5.57 -3.51 7.71
CA LEU A 98 4.44 -4.33 8.15
C LEU A 98 3.52 -3.55 9.09
N GLN A 99 4.07 -2.88 10.10
CA GLN A 99 3.30 -2.06 11.02
C GLN A 99 2.50 -0.97 10.29
N GLN A 100 3.14 -0.19 9.41
CA GLN A 100 2.48 0.88 8.66
C GLN A 100 1.42 0.34 7.70
N GLY A 101 1.73 -0.75 7.00
CA GLY A 101 0.79 -1.42 6.11
C GLY A 101 -0.49 -1.84 6.84
N LEU A 102 -0.36 -2.46 8.01
CA LEU A 102 -1.51 -2.87 8.82
C LEU A 102 -2.25 -1.66 9.42
N THR A 103 -1.52 -0.68 9.98
CA THR A 103 -2.14 0.49 10.62
C THR A 103 -2.98 1.30 9.65
N ASN A 104 -2.50 1.50 8.41
CA ASN A 104 -3.16 2.37 7.45
C ASN A 104 -4.12 1.62 6.53
N SER A 105 -3.78 0.39 6.11
CA SER A 105 -4.52 -0.28 5.04
C SER A 105 -5.73 -1.05 5.54
N LEU A 106 -5.66 -1.73 6.68
CA LEU A 106 -6.80 -2.49 7.20
C LEU A 106 -8.02 -1.60 7.50
N PRO A 107 -7.89 -0.49 8.28
CA PRO A 107 -9.00 0.42 8.50
C PRO A 107 -9.55 1.00 7.21
N THR A 108 -8.67 1.39 6.29
CA THR A 108 -9.06 1.99 5.02
C THR A 108 -9.84 1.01 4.14
N ILE A 109 -9.39 -0.23 4.00
CA ILE A 109 -10.07 -1.25 3.20
C ILE A 109 -11.44 -1.59 3.80
N ILE A 110 -11.52 -1.78 5.13
CA ILE A 110 -12.78 -2.09 5.80
C ILE A 110 -13.78 -0.94 5.63
N SER A 111 -13.33 0.29 5.86
CA SER A 111 -14.17 1.49 5.71
C SER A 111 -14.61 1.70 4.26
N ALA A 112 -13.69 1.55 3.31
CA ALA A 112 -13.97 1.69 1.89
C ALA A 112 -14.92 0.59 1.37
N ALA A 113 -14.73 -0.67 1.79
CA ALA A 113 -15.64 -1.77 1.44
C ALA A 113 -17.05 -1.54 2.01
N THR A 114 -17.13 -1.12 3.27
CA THR A 114 -18.42 -0.79 3.91
C THR A 114 -19.10 0.38 3.21
N GLN A 115 -18.34 1.43 2.86
CA GLN A 115 -18.86 2.59 2.14
C GLN A 115 -19.31 2.21 0.74
N PHE A 116 -18.55 1.41 0.01
CA PHE A 116 -18.88 0.95 -1.34
C PHE A 116 -20.20 0.14 -1.36
N VAL A 117 -20.27 -0.91 -0.52
CA VAL A 117 -21.45 -1.77 -0.43
C VAL A 117 -22.67 -0.99 0.06
N GLY A 118 -22.50 -0.20 1.11
CA GLY A 118 -23.61 0.58 1.66
C GLY A 118 -24.09 1.68 0.70
N CYS A 119 -23.19 2.31 -0.05
CA CYS A 119 -23.57 3.29 -1.08
C CYS A 119 -24.34 2.61 -2.22
N LEU A 120 -23.88 1.45 -2.67
CA LEU A 120 -24.56 0.64 -3.69
C LEU A 120 -26.00 0.28 -3.25
N ILE A 121 -26.14 -0.26 -2.05
CA ILE A 121 -27.47 -0.62 -1.50
C ILE A 121 -28.38 0.61 -1.47
N MET A 122 -27.89 1.73 -0.94
CA MET A 122 -28.70 2.95 -0.86
C MET A 122 -29.09 3.51 -2.23
N MET A 123 -28.20 3.44 -3.23
CA MET A 123 -28.54 3.85 -4.60
C MET A 123 -29.70 3.00 -5.17
N PHE A 124 -29.65 1.68 -5.00
CA PHE A 124 -30.73 0.81 -5.47
C PHE A 124 -32.04 0.99 -4.71
N VAL A 125 -31.98 1.21 -3.40
CA VAL A 125 -33.16 1.45 -2.55
C VAL A 125 -33.81 2.81 -2.87
N THR A 126 -33.00 3.84 -3.19
CA THR A 126 -33.50 5.18 -3.49
C THR A 126 -34.17 5.23 -4.87
N GLU A 127 -33.47 4.83 -5.93
CA GLU A 127 -34.03 4.73 -7.29
C GLU A 127 -33.16 3.82 -8.17
N TRP A 128 -33.61 2.62 -8.42
CA TRP A 128 -32.85 1.61 -9.13
C TRP A 128 -32.46 1.97 -10.56
N ARG A 129 -33.27 2.76 -11.27
CA ARG A 129 -33.02 3.20 -12.66
C ARG A 129 -31.82 4.13 -12.72
N MET A 130 -31.76 5.09 -11.80
CA MET A 130 -30.63 6.00 -11.69
C MET A 130 -29.38 5.27 -11.23
N ALA A 131 -29.51 4.28 -10.34
CA ALA A 131 -28.42 3.42 -9.91
C ALA A 131 -27.78 2.66 -11.09
N LEU A 132 -28.59 2.08 -11.96
CA LEU A 132 -28.11 1.40 -13.17
C LEU A 132 -27.35 2.33 -14.11
N VAL A 133 -27.86 3.54 -14.36
CA VAL A 133 -27.18 4.54 -15.22
C VAL A 133 -25.81 4.91 -14.63
N ALA A 134 -25.76 5.24 -13.34
CA ALA A 134 -24.52 5.57 -12.67
C ALA A 134 -23.51 4.42 -12.69
N LEU A 135 -23.96 3.18 -12.44
CA LEU A 135 -23.14 1.97 -12.49
C LEU A 135 -22.61 1.69 -13.89
N CYS A 136 -23.44 1.76 -14.92
CA CYS A 136 -23.00 1.50 -16.31
C CYS A 136 -21.87 2.47 -16.71
N ILE A 137 -21.98 3.74 -16.40
CA ILE A 137 -20.95 4.74 -16.73
C ILE A 137 -19.67 4.47 -15.93
N THR A 138 -19.80 4.17 -14.63
CA THR A 138 -18.65 3.88 -13.79
C THR A 138 -17.92 2.61 -14.25
N LEU A 139 -18.65 1.55 -14.57
CA LEU A 139 -18.08 0.31 -15.08
C LEU A 139 -17.38 0.49 -16.43
N LEU A 140 -18.00 1.25 -17.35
CA LEU A 140 -17.37 1.60 -18.62
C LEU A 140 -16.06 2.36 -18.41
N GLY A 141 -16.07 3.30 -17.48
CA GLY A 141 -14.88 4.04 -17.09
C GLY A 141 -13.80 3.14 -16.49
N MET A 142 -14.16 2.19 -15.63
CA MET A 142 -13.21 1.22 -15.08
C MET A 142 -12.57 0.34 -16.16
N VAL A 143 -13.36 -0.15 -17.12
CA VAL A 143 -12.84 -0.93 -18.26
C VAL A 143 -11.83 -0.12 -19.05
N LEU A 144 -12.10 1.17 -19.30
CA LEU A 144 -11.17 2.09 -19.98
C LEU A 144 -9.86 2.24 -19.21
N ILE A 145 -9.92 2.42 -17.90
CA ILE A 145 -8.75 2.55 -17.03
C ILE A 145 -7.91 1.27 -17.04
N VAL A 146 -8.55 0.10 -16.88
CA VAL A 146 -7.86 -1.19 -16.92
C VAL A 146 -7.16 -1.41 -18.26
N ALA A 147 -7.80 -1.03 -19.37
CA ALA A 147 -7.22 -1.12 -20.70
C ALA A 147 -5.97 -0.21 -20.85
N ILE A 148 -6.01 1.00 -20.32
CA ILE A 148 -4.87 1.93 -20.33
C ILE A 148 -3.75 1.40 -19.41
N MET A 149 -4.07 0.94 -18.20
CA MET A 149 -3.09 0.37 -17.26
C MET A 149 -2.38 -0.85 -17.86
N SER A 150 -3.11 -1.75 -18.47
CA SER A 150 -2.57 -2.93 -19.14
C SER A 150 -1.55 -2.57 -20.24
N LYS A 151 -1.84 -1.53 -21.03
CA LYS A 151 -0.90 -1.02 -22.04
C LYS A 151 0.29 -0.26 -21.41
N SER A 152 0.11 0.40 -20.29
CA SER A 152 1.17 1.19 -19.65
C SER A 152 2.20 0.33 -18.94
N GLN A 153 1.87 -0.89 -18.55
CA GLN A 153 2.77 -1.80 -17.83
C GLN A 153 4.12 -1.99 -18.50
N ARG A 154 4.15 -2.10 -19.83
CA ARG A 154 5.40 -2.22 -20.61
C ARG A 154 6.34 -1.01 -20.43
N TYR A 155 5.77 0.19 -20.28
CA TYR A 155 6.57 1.41 -20.10
C TYR A 155 7.13 1.50 -18.68
N PHE A 156 6.39 1.02 -17.68
CA PHE A 156 6.90 0.91 -16.31
C PHE A 156 8.06 -0.07 -16.22
N THR A 157 7.93 -1.23 -16.87
CA THR A 157 9.00 -2.24 -16.94
C THR A 157 10.23 -1.69 -17.69
N ALA A 158 10.02 -1.01 -18.83
CA ALA A 158 11.10 -0.39 -19.59
C ALA A 158 11.82 0.68 -18.75
N ARG A 159 11.08 1.55 -18.05
CA ARG A 159 11.63 2.56 -17.14
C ARG A 159 12.50 1.91 -16.06
N GLN A 160 12.02 0.86 -15.40
CA GLN A 160 12.76 0.17 -14.36
C GLN A 160 14.04 -0.46 -14.88
N LYS A 161 13.99 -1.05 -16.07
CA LYS A 161 15.15 -1.63 -16.75
C LYS A 161 16.19 -0.57 -17.08
N SER A 162 15.79 0.51 -17.79
CA SER A 162 16.71 1.60 -18.17
C SER A 162 17.34 2.28 -16.95
N LEU A 163 16.57 2.47 -15.86
CA LEU A 163 17.10 3.01 -14.61
C LEU A 163 18.12 2.07 -13.96
N GLY A 164 17.87 0.76 -13.99
CA GLY A 164 18.82 -0.25 -13.51
C GLY A 164 20.12 -0.26 -14.30
N GLU A 165 20.05 -0.17 -15.63
CA GLU A 165 21.22 -0.10 -16.52
C GLU A 165 22.03 1.17 -16.24
N LEU A 166 21.37 2.33 -16.10
CA LEU A 166 22.05 3.58 -15.76
C LEU A 166 22.73 3.52 -14.38
N ASN A 167 22.02 3.02 -13.37
CA ASN A 167 22.59 2.90 -12.01
C ASN A 167 23.79 1.94 -11.98
N GLY A 168 23.68 0.78 -12.64
CA GLY A 168 24.79 -0.17 -12.74
C GLY A 168 26.02 0.45 -13.43
N TYR A 169 25.80 1.21 -14.50
CA TYR A 169 26.87 1.93 -15.19
C TYR A 169 27.52 3.00 -14.31
N VAL A 170 26.71 3.78 -13.58
CA VAL A 170 27.24 4.79 -12.65
C VAL A 170 28.07 4.13 -11.54
N GLU A 171 27.60 3.03 -10.97
CA GLU A 171 28.32 2.27 -9.94
C GLU A 171 29.65 1.72 -10.47
N GLU A 172 29.66 1.15 -11.69
CA GLU A 172 30.88 0.66 -12.36
C GLU A 172 31.89 1.77 -12.59
N MET A 173 31.44 2.91 -13.16
CA MET A 173 32.33 4.03 -13.45
C MET A 173 32.82 4.73 -12.18
N TYR A 174 32.00 4.78 -11.14
CA TYR A 174 32.42 5.34 -9.85
C TYR A 174 33.45 4.44 -9.15
N SER A 175 33.24 3.13 -9.16
CA SER A 175 34.18 2.16 -8.60
C SER A 175 35.50 2.11 -9.38
N GLY A 176 35.42 2.28 -10.73
CA GLY A 176 36.58 2.31 -11.62
C GLY A 176 37.14 3.70 -11.90
N HIS A 177 36.77 4.73 -11.12
CA HIS A 177 37.08 6.15 -11.44
C HIS A 177 38.57 6.43 -11.68
N GLU A 178 39.46 5.81 -10.91
CA GLU A 178 40.90 5.96 -11.11
C GLU A 178 41.36 5.44 -12.47
N VAL A 179 40.81 4.29 -12.89
CA VAL A 179 41.10 3.68 -14.19
C VAL A 179 40.63 4.58 -15.33
N VAL A 180 39.42 5.13 -15.21
CA VAL A 180 38.85 6.07 -16.19
C VAL A 180 39.72 7.29 -16.36
N ARG A 181 40.24 7.86 -15.27
CA ARG A 181 41.14 9.01 -15.29
C ARG A 181 42.53 8.72 -15.93
N ILE A 182 43.16 7.62 -15.53
CA ILE A 182 44.45 7.21 -16.05
C ILE A 182 44.37 6.91 -17.55
N SER A 183 43.28 6.26 -17.97
CA SER A 183 43.05 5.90 -19.38
C SER A 183 42.59 7.06 -20.24
N ARG A 184 42.37 8.26 -19.69
CA ARG A 184 41.77 9.44 -20.38
C ARG A 184 40.45 9.11 -21.08
N ALA A 185 39.63 8.24 -20.46
CA ALA A 185 38.41 7.75 -21.06
C ALA A 185 37.16 8.56 -20.67
N VAL A 186 37.32 9.70 -20.02
CA VAL A 186 36.19 10.50 -19.47
C VAL A 186 35.15 10.83 -20.54
N ASP A 187 35.57 11.27 -21.73
CA ASP A 187 34.63 11.66 -22.80
C ASP A 187 33.79 10.46 -23.27
N LYS A 188 34.39 9.26 -23.41
CA LYS A 188 33.66 8.04 -23.76
C LYS A 188 32.67 7.63 -22.68
N VAL A 189 33.03 7.80 -21.42
CA VAL A 189 32.16 7.51 -20.28
C VAL A 189 30.96 8.43 -20.26
N LEU A 190 31.17 9.73 -20.54
CA LEU A 190 30.10 10.72 -20.61
C LEU A 190 29.18 10.47 -21.81
N ASP A 191 29.71 10.18 -22.99
CA ASP A 191 28.92 9.87 -24.17
C ASP A 191 27.99 8.64 -23.93
N HIS A 192 28.53 7.60 -23.30
CA HIS A 192 27.74 6.43 -22.98
C HIS A 192 26.68 6.71 -21.89
N PHE A 193 27.05 7.47 -20.86
CA PHE A 193 26.12 7.96 -19.84
C PHE A 193 24.97 8.74 -20.45
N ASP A 194 25.26 9.66 -21.37
CA ASP A 194 24.23 10.47 -22.03
C ASP A 194 23.25 9.59 -22.84
N GLY A 195 23.75 8.57 -23.51
CA GLY A 195 22.92 7.57 -24.19
C GLY A 195 21.98 6.83 -23.25
N LEU A 196 22.49 6.34 -22.12
CA LEU A 196 21.68 5.66 -21.08
C LEU A 196 20.69 6.63 -20.42
N ASN A 197 21.11 7.86 -20.14
CA ASN A 197 20.25 8.89 -19.56
C ASN A 197 19.11 9.29 -20.50
N ALA A 198 19.39 9.38 -21.83
CA ALA A 198 18.36 9.63 -22.82
C ALA A 198 17.31 8.48 -22.88
N ALA A 199 17.76 7.22 -22.75
CA ALA A 199 16.86 6.07 -22.65
C ALA A 199 15.98 6.11 -21.39
N VAL A 200 16.56 6.49 -20.25
CA VAL A 200 15.81 6.71 -18.99
C VAL A 200 14.81 7.86 -19.16
N TYR A 201 15.20 8.95 -19.78
CA TYR A 201 14.32 10.10 -20.05
C TYR A 201 13.08 9.66 -20.86
N ASP A 202 13.28 9.00 -22.00
CA ASP A 202 12.18 8.55 -22.88
C ASP A 202 11.23 7.57 -22.16
N ALA A 203 11.78 6.57 -21.50
CA ALA A 203 11.01 5.60 -20.73
C ALA A 203 10.26 6.25 -19.55
N ASN A 204 10.90 7.17 -18.84
CA ASN A 204 10.32 7.89 -17.72
C ASN A 204 9.20 8.85 -18.20
N TRP A 205 9.42 9.61 -19.26
CA TRP A 205 8.41 10.49 -19.82
C TRP A 205 7.13 9.74 -20.17
N ARG A 206 7.25 8.61 -20.91
CA ARG A 206 6.10 7.79 -21.32
C ARG A 206 5.36 7.18 -20.13
N SER A 207 6.10 6.65 -19.15
CA SER A 207 5.49 6.08 -17.96
C SER A 207 4.78 7.14 -17.10
N GLN A 208 5.40 8.32 -16.93
CA GLN A 208 4.83 9.41 -16.15
C GLN A 208 3.63 10.08 -16.83
N PHE A 209 3.68 10.24 -18.16
CA PHE A 209 2.53 10.73 -18.91
C PHE A 209 1.30 9.83 -18.71
N LEU A 210 1.47 8.53 -18.89
CA LEU A 210 0.36 7.56 -18.70
C LEU A 210 -0.15 7.55 -17.26
N SER A 211 0.74 7.61 -16.28
CA SER A 211 0.34 7.74 -14.87
C SER A 211 -0.40 9.05 -14.60
N GLY A 212 0.09 10.15 -15.15
CA GLY A 212 -0.48 11.48 -14.94
C GLY A 212 -1.87 11.65 -15.55
N VAL A 213 -2.16 10.96 -16.66
CA VAL A 213 -3.48 10.98 -17.32
C VAL A 213 -4.55 10.23 -16.52
N MET A 214 -4.17 9.30 -15.64
CA MET A 214 -5.14 8.50 -14.88
C MET A 214 -6.08 9.35 -14.03
N GLN A 215 -5.55 10.29 -13.26
CA GLN A 215 -6.38 11.12 -12.38
C GLN A 215 -7.35 12.03 -13.15
N PRO A 216 -6.95 12.75 -14.20
CA PRO A 216 -7.88 13.45 -15.09
C PRO A 216 -8.96 12.56 -15.69
N LEU A 217 -8.61 11.35 -16.14
CA LEU A 217 -9.60 10.41 -16.68
C LEU A 217 -10.63 10.00 -15.64
N MET A 218 -10.20 9.69 -14.41
CA MET A 218 -11.12 9.39 -13.31
C MET A 218 -12.07 10.56 -13.05
N ASN A 219 -11.58 11.79 -13.09
CA ASN A 219 -12.41 12.98 -12.92
C ASN A 219 -13.41 13.16 -14.08
N VAL A 220 -13.00 12.90 -15.31
CA VAL A 220 -13.89 12.94 -16.49
C VAL A 220 -15.00 11.90 -16.36
N ILE A 221 -14.68 10.67 -15.99
CA ILE A 221 -15.65 9.59 -15.77
C ILE A 221 -16.66 9.97 -14.67
N GLY A 222 -16.15 10.49 -13.54
CA GLY A 222 -16.99 10.98 -12.45
C GLY A 222 -17.92 12.12 -12.88
N ASN A 223 -17.42 13.08 -13.67
CA ASN A 223 -18.22 14.19 -14.19
C ASN A 223 -19.23 13.72 -15.24
N LEU A 224 -18.89 12.77 -16.10
CA LEU A 224 -19.85 12.17 -17.04
C LEU A 224 -20.97 11.44 -16.31
N SER A 225 -20.63 10.69 -15.27
CA SER A 225 -21.64 10.04 -14.42
C SER A 225 -22.54 11.06 -13.73
N TYR A 226 -21.97 12.15 -13.22
CA TYR A 226 -22.72 13.26 -12.65
C TYR A 226 -23.70 13.89 -13.66
N VAL A 227 -23.22 14.22 -14.87
CA VAL A 227 -24.06 14.81 -15.93
C VAL A 227 -25.20 13.86 -16.32
N ALA A 228 -24.89 12.58 -16.51
CA ALA A 228 -25.91 11.57 -16.85
C ALA A 228 -26.97 11.44 -15.77
N VAL A 229 -26.57 11.43 -14.50
CA VAL A 229 -27.50 11.38 -13.35
C VAL A 229 -28.38 12.63 -13.32
N CYS A 230 -27.82 13.82 -13.57
CA CYS A 230 -28.58 15.05 -13.63
C CYS A 230 -29.59 15.05 -14.78
N VAL A 231 -29.19 14.69 -16.00
CA VAL A 231 -30.03 14.67 -17.18
C VAL A 231 -31.13 13.61 -17.02
N PHE A 232 -30.78 12.38 -16.71
CA PHE A 232 -31.73 11.29 -16.55
C PHE A 232 -32.67 11.51 -15.35
N GLY A 233 -32.14 11.99 -14.23
CA GLY A 233 -32.89 12.35 -13.05
C GLY A 233 -33.91 13.49 -13.32
N SER A 234 -33.48 14.51 -14.07
CA SER A 234 -34.39 15.60 -14.46
C SER A 234 -35.56 15.12 -15.32
N VAL A 235 -35.31 14.20 -16.27
CA VAL A 235 -36.38 13.58 -17.07
C VAL A 235 -37.37 12.81 -16.19
N LEU A 236 -36.88 12.04 -15.22
CA LEU A 236 -37.73 11.31 -14.28
C LEU A 236 -38.51 12.25 -13.35
N ALA A 237 -37.91 13.35 -12.92
CA ALA A 237 -38.54 14.34 -12.06
C ALA A 237 -39.67 15.11 -12.81
N ILE A 238 -39.41 15.52 -14.08
CA ILE A 238 -40.43 16.19 -14.92
C ILE A 238 -41.63 15.26 -15.16
N ASN A 239 -41.38 13.96 -15.30
CA ASN A 239 -42.43 12.94 -15.44
C ASN A 239 -43.11 12.60 -14.09
N GLY A 240 -42.77 13.27 -12.99
CA GLY A 240 -43.35 13.04 -11.67
C GLY A 240 -42.98 11.68 -11.04
N THR A 241 -41.99 11.00 -11.57
CA THR A 241 -41.60 9.66 -11.08
C THR A 241 -40.69 9.73 -9.82
N ILE A 242 -39.91 10.79 -9.69
CA ILE A 242 -39.03 11.03 -8.55
C ILE A 242 -39.10 12.47 -8.06
N GLU A 243 -38.80 12.69 -6.80
CA GLU A 243 -38.66 14.02 -6.20
C GLU A 243 -37.33 14.67 -6.57
N PHE A 244 -37.26 16.00 -6.57
CA PHE A 244 -36.04 16.76 -6.86
C PHE A 244 -34.86 16.34 -5.94
N GLY A 245 -35.14 16.07 -4.67
CA GLY A 245 -34.12 15.65 -3.69
C GLY A 245 -33.45 14.33 -4.02
N VAL A 246 -34.11 13.45 -4.78
CA VAL A 246 -33.49 12.20 -5.24
C VAL A 246 -32.29 12.48 -6.17
N ILE A 247 -32.42 13.50 -7.05
CA ILE A 247 -31.31 13.92 -7.92
C ILE A 247 -30.11 14.39 -7.07
N VAL A 248 -30.38 15.21 -6.06
CA VAL A 248 -29.32 15.71 -5.14
C VAL A 248 -28.68 14.55 -4.39
N SER A 249 -29.46 13.58 -3.90
CA SER A 249 -28.94 12.38 -3.26
C SER A 249 -28.00 11.60 -4.20
N PHE A 250 -28.38 11.40 -5.45
CA PHE A 250 -27.60 10.65 -6.42
C PHE A 250 -26.29 11.35 -6.82
N ILE A 251 -26.28 12.68 -6.92
CA ILE A 251 -25.08 13.47 -7.12
C ILE A 251 -24.03 13.16 -6.03
N LEU A 252 -24.49 13.09 -4.78
CA LEU A 252 -23.62 12.76 -3.65
C LEU A 252 -23.21 11.29 -3.66
N TYR A 253 -24.13 10.36 -3.98
CA TYR A 253 -23.81 8.94 -4.06
C TYR A 253 -22.77 8.61 -5.12
N VAL A 254 -22.86 9.20 -6.31
CA VAL A 254 -21.87 8.99 -7.39
C VAL A 254 -20.45 9.37 -6.91
N ARG A 255 -20.32 10.48 -6.19
CA ARG A 255 -19.02 10.88 -5.63
C ARG A 255 -18.54 9.93 -4.54
N LEU A 256 -19.43 9.47 -3.67
CA LEU A 256 -19.11 8.55 -2.58
C LEU A 256 -18.85 7.12 -3.06
N PHE A 257 -19.30 6.75 -4.26
CA PHE A 257 -19.15 5.42 -4.82
C PHE A 257 -17.80 5.19 -5.50
N THR A 258 -17.23 6.20 -6.15
CA THR A 258 -15.98 6.07 -6.90
C THR A 258 -14.73 6.09 -6.00
N THR A 259 -14.75 6.88 -4.94
CA THR A 259 -13.59 7.03 -4.01
C THR A 259 -13.16 5.72 -3.33
N PRO A 260 -14.07 4.90 -2.79
CA PRO A 260 -13.71 3.64 -2.13
C PRO A 260 -12.96 2.65 -3.03
N LEU A 261 -13.23 2.62 -4.31
CA LEU A 261 -12.55 1.72 -5.25
C LEU A 261 -11.04 2.01 -5.33
N THR A 262 -10.67 3.28 -5.40
CA THR A 262 -9.26 3.69 -5.38
C THR A 262 -8.60 3.42 -4.03
N GLN A 263 -9.31 3.62 -2.94
CA GLN A 263 -8.82 3.33 -1.59
C GLN A 263 -8.58 1.84 -1.36
N ILE A 264 -9.47 0.96 -1.84
CA ILE A 264 -9.29 -0.49 -1.78
C ILE A 264 -8.06 -0.90 -2.59
N ALA A 265 -7.92 -0.42 -3.84
CA ALA A 265 -6.77 -0.72 -4.68
C ALA A 265 -5.46 -0.29 -4.02
N GLN A 266 -5.39 0.93 -3.49
CA GLN A 266 -4.21 1.43 -2.77
C GLN A 266 -3.93 0.63 -1.50
N GLY A 267 -4.95 0.33 -0.72
CA GLY A 267 -4.84 -0.49 0.49
C GLY A 267 -4.32 -1.90 0.19
N MET A 268 -4.78 -2.53 -0.90
CA MET A 268 -4.30 -3.84 -1.33
C MET A 268 -2.82 -3.81 -1.72
N THR A 269 -2.38 -2.79 -2.44
CA THR A 269 -0.96 -2.62 -2.80
C THR A 269 -0.09 -2.48 -1.55
N ASN A 270 -0.52 -1.68 -0.59
CA ASN A 270 0.20 -1.51 0.68
C ASN A 270 0.23 -2.82 1.50
N LEU A 271 -0.87 -3.59 1.51
CA LEU A 271 -0.91 -4.90 2.16
C LEU A 271 0.00 -5.93 1.47
N GLN A 272 0.11 -5.91 0.13
CA GLN A 272 1.07 -6.76 -0.58
C GLN A 272 2.52 -6.45 -0.17
N THR A 273 2.88 -5.17 -0.05
CA THR A 273 4.20 -4.77 0.44
C THR A 273 4.43 -5.21 1.89
N ALA A 274 3.43 -5.03 2.75
CA ALA A 274 3.48 -5.49 4.14
C ALA A 274 3.59 -7.03 4.24
N SER A 275 2.90 -7.76 3.38
CA SER A 275 2.97 -9.23 3.30
C SER A 275 4.36 -9.71 2.88
N ALA A 276 4.99 -9.06 1.91
CA ALA A 276 6.36 -9.39 1.51
C ALA A 276 7.36 -9.15 2.67
N SER A 277 7.20 -8.05 3.41
CA SER A 277 8.01 -7.78 4.61
C SER A 277 7.74 -8.80 5.72
N ALA A 278 6.47 -9.18 5.94
CA ALA A 278 6.12 -10.23 6.89
C ALA A 278 6.79 -11.57 6.53
N HIS A 279 6.77 -11.96 5.26
CA HIS A 279 7.42 -13.18 4.81
C HIS A 279 8.92 -13.20 5.15
N ARG A 280 9.65 -12.13 4.85
CA ARG A 280 11.07 -12.03 5.22
C ARG A 280 11.34 -12.07 6.72
N ILE A 281 10.43 -11.51 7.53
CA ILE A 281 10.52 -11.57 8.99
C ILE A 281 10.34 -13.00 9.47
N PHE A 282 9.28 -13.69 9.01
CA PHE A 282 8.98 -15.05 9.42
C PHE A 282 10.02 -16.06 8.92
N ASP A 283 10.53 -15.90 7.69
CA ASP A 283 11.65 -16.71 7.17
C ASP A 283 12.88 -16.66 8.10
N PHE A 284 13.14 -15.49 8.70
CA PHE A 284 14.22 -15.38 9.67
C PHE A 284 13.85 -15.99 11.02
N LEU A 285 12.64 -15.76 11.52
CA LEU A 285 12.19 -16.33 12.79
C LEU A 285 12.12 -17.86 12.75
N GLU A 286 11.80 -18.45 11.61
CA GLU A 286 11.72 -19.89 11.38
C GLU A 286 13.05 -20.52 10.98
N SER A 287 14.12 -19.72 10.78
CA SER A 287 15.44 -20.25 10.46
C SER A 287 15.97 -21.16 11.57
N GLU A 288 16.84 -22.09 11.19
CA GLU A 288 17.48 -23.05 12.09
C GLU A 288 18.16 -22.33 13.29
N GLU A 289 17.98 -22.87 14.47
CA GLU A 289 18.61 -22.38 15.71
C GLU A 289 19.77 -23.29 16.13
N LEU A 290 20.65 -22.74 16.94
CA LEU A 290 21.65 -23.54 17.65
C LEU A 290 20.95 -24.63 18.47
N GLY A 291 21.51 -25.83 18.48
CA GLY A 291 20.97 -26.94 19.27
C GLY A 291 20.80 -26.55 20.74
N ASP A 292 19.79 -27.10 21.37
CA ASP A 292 19.58 -26.91 22.81
C ASP A 292 20.80 -27.49 23.58
N GLU A 293 21.43 -26.64 24.36
CA GLU A 293 22.57 -27.00 25.21
C GLU A 293 22.15 -27.19 26.68
N SER A 294 20.85 -27.21 26.98
CA SER A 294 20.32 -27.36 28.34
C SER A 294 20.77 -28.66 29.00
N ASP A 295 21.06 -29.72 28.22
CA ASP A 295 21.57 -31.00 28.69
C ASP A 295 23.05 -30.99 29.09
N LYS A 296 23.78 -29.92 28.75
CA LYS A 296 25.18 -29.74 29.13
C LYS A 296 25.29 -29.21 30.56
N THR A 297 25.35 -30.14 31.49
CA THR A 297 25.34 -29.81 32.93
C THR A 297 26.73 -29.57 33.53
N GLU A 298 27.78 -29.91 32.80
CA GLU A 298 29.15 -29.70 33.27
C GLU A 298 29.56 -28.23 33.34
N LYS A 299 29.98 -27.80 34.52
CA LYS A 299 30.51 -26.45 34.76
C LYS A 299 31.96 -26.52 35.18
N LEU A 300 32.78 -25.64 34.65
CA LEU A 300 34.14 -25.51 35.09
C LEU A 300 34.19 -24.71 36.40
N ASP A 301 34.56 -25.36 37.49
CA ASP A 301 34.60 -24.75 38.85
C ASP A 301 35.76 -23.74 39.00
N ALA A 302 36.88 -23.98 38.31
CA ALA A 302 38.03 -23.08 38.32
C ALA A 302 38.73 -23.08 36.96
N VAL A 303 38.65 -21.95 36.23
CA VAL A 303 39.30 -21.80 34.94
C VAL A 303 40.65 -21.08 35.11
N ARG A 304 41.74 -21.78 34.84
CA ARG A 304 43.11 -21.20 34.85
C ARG A 304 43.51 -20.57 33.53
N GLY A 305 42.68 -20.68 32.50
CA GLY A 305 42.91 -20.10 31.16
C GLY A 305 43.96 -20.86 30.33
N ALA A 306 44.40 -22.06 30.73
CA ALA A 306 45.27 -22.89 29.91
C ALA A 306 44.48 -23.59 28.82
N VAL A 307 44.86 -23.43 27.56
CA VAL A 307 44.26 -24.06 26.38
C VAL A 307 45.34 -24.86 25.65
N MET A 308 45.09 -26.12 25.35
CA MET A 308 45.95 -26.97 24.57
C MET A 308 45.16 -27.52 23.37
N PHE A 309 45.74 -27.45 22.21
CA PHE A 309 45.30 -28.14 21.01
C PHE A 309 46.12 -29.40 20.82
N ASP A 310 45.45 -30.51 20.50
CA ASP A 310 46.13 -31.80 20.30
C ASP A 310 45.59 -32.44 19.02
N HIS A 311 46.39 -32.43 17.97
CA HIS A 311 46.08 -33.00 16.66
C HIS A 311 44.72 -32.58 16.07
N VAL A 312 44.33 -31.31 16.23
CA VAL A 312 43.01 -30.78 15.80
C VAL A 312 42.96 -30.72 14.28
N ARG A 313 41.87 -31.29 13.73
CA ARG A 313 41.52 -31.17 12.31
C ARG A 313 40.24 -30.33 12.18
N PHE A 314 40.22 -29.45 11.18
CA PHE A 314 39.03 -28.62 10.92
C PHE A 314 38.75 -28.49 9.43
N SER A 315 37.48 -28.66 9.08
CA SER A 315 36.87 -28.31 7.79
C SER A 315 35.57 -27.56 8.01
N TYR A 316 35.20 -26.67 7.07
CA TYR A 316 33.89 -26.03 7.14
C TYR A 316 32.77 -27.02 6.83
N PRO A 317 31.63 -26.96 7.52
CA PRO A 317 30.47 -27.85 7.26
C PRO A 317 30.00 -27.87 5.83
N ASP A 318 30.14 -26.74 5.12
CA ASP A 318 29.72 -26.57 3.71
C ASP A 318 30.70 -27.19 2.70
N SER A 319 31.90 -27.59 3.15
CA SER A 319 32.92 -28.24 2.33
C SER A 319 33.71 -29.25 3.19
N PRO A 320 33.08 -30.31 3.68
CA PRO A 320 33.68 -31.26 4.64
C PRO A 320 34.91 -31.97 4.07
N ASP A 321 34.97 -32.17 2.75
CA ASP A 321 36.10 -32.79 2.07
C ASP A 321 37.33 -31.90 1.98
N LYS A 322 37.17 -30.57 2.17
CA LYS A 322 38.27 -29.61 2.14
C LYS A 322 38.78 -29.34 3.55
N ILE A 323 39.73 -30.15 4.01
CA ILE A 323 40.35 -29.95 5.30
C ILE A 323 41.20 -28.68 5.25
N ILE A 324 40.84 -27.66 6.05
CA ILE A 324 41.57 -26.38 6.14
C ILE A 324 42.73 -26.51 7.15
N ILE A 325 42.43 -27.06 8.32
CA ILE A 325 43.47 -27.37 9.32
C ILE A 325 43.62 -28.88 9.33
N LYS A 326 44.81 -29.34 8.92
CA LYS A 326 45.09 -30.78 8.78
C LYS A 326 45.54 -31.41 10.10
N ASP A 327 46.34 -30.68 10.87
CA ASP A 327 46.91 -31.09 12.15
C ASP A 327 47.44 -29.83 12.86
N PHE A 328 46.86 -29.50 14.00
CA PHE A 328 47.21 -28.35 14.80
C PHE A 328 47.39 -28.79 16.25
N SER A 329 48.63 -28.66 16.75
CA SER A 329 49.03 -28.98 18.12
C SER A 329 49.82 -27.87 18.74
#